data_f47cbb0faf0d71249aec9ba1ff2ed173
#
_entry.id   f47cbb0faf0d71249aec9ba1ff2ed173
#
_cell.length_a   1.000
_cell.length_b   1.000
_cell.length_c   1.000
_cell.angle_alpha   90.00
_cell.angle_beta   90.00
_cell.angle_gamma   90.00
#
_symmetry.space_group_name_H-M   'P 1'
#
loop_
_entity.id
_entity.type
_entity.pdbx_description
1 polymer ?
#
loop_
_entity_poly.entity_id
_entity_poly.type
_entity_poly.pdbx_seq_one_letter_code
_entity_poly.pdbx_strand_id
1 'polypeptide(L)'
;MIDASHRTFMARAIQLSLENVRSGRGGPFGCVIAREGSVIAESVNQVTATNDPTAHAEVLAIREACQKLGCFELRDCYLYTSCEPCPMCLGAIYWARLKKVYFGSLASDAAKAGFDDSAIYAEIAQPHAQREIPMIQIMRDEALVAFQEWEAQPGKIPY
;
A
#
# COMPACT_ATOMS: atom_id res chain seq x y z
N MET A 1 -23.84 8.77 -1.37
CA MET A 1 -23.53 9.68 -0.24
C MET A 1 -22.44 9.02 0.60
N ILE A 2 -21.46 9.80 1.10
CA ILE A 2 -20.46 9.31 2.06
C ILE A 2 -21.16 9.23 3.42
N ASP A 3 -21.30 8.03 3.93
CA ASP A 3 -21.89 7.70 5.22
C ASP A 3 -21.04 8.25 6.39
N ALA A 4 -21.65 8.47 7.56
CA ALA A 4 -20.99 8.97 8.76
C ALA A 4 -19.84 8.07 9.23
N SER A 5 -19.96 6.75 9.04
CA SER A 5 -18.90 5.78 9.38
C SER A 5 -17.63 6.00 8.55
N HIS A 6 -17.76 6.31 7.25
CA HIS A 6 -16.59 6.62 6.40
C HIS A 6 -15.85 7.87 6.88
N ARG A 7 -16.56 8.87 7.36
CA ARG A 7 -15.95 10.09 7.93
C ARG A 7 -15.17 9.77 9.21
N THR A 8 -15.70 8.90 10.06
CA THR A 8 -15.04 8.48 11.30
C THR A 8 -13.72 7.79 11.02
N PHE A 9 -13.69 6.82 10.10
CA PHE A 9 -12.45 6.12 9.75
C PHE A 9 -11.43 7.02 9.05
N MET A 10 -11.89 7.94 8.19
CA MET A 10 -11.01 8.93 7.58
C MET A 10 -10.43 9.90 8.62
N ALA A 11 -11.25 10.39 9.55
CA ALA A 11 -10.77 11.24 10.64
C ALA A 11 -9.69 10.53 11.47
N ARG A 12 -9.86 9.21 11.72
CA ARG A 12 -8.86 8.42 12.43
C ARG A 12 -7.57 8.29 11.63
N ALA A 13 -7.61 8.03 10.33
CA ALA A 13 -6.41 7.99 9.48
C ALA A 13 -5.65 9.33 9.48
N ILE A 14 -6.38 10.45 9.42
CA ILE A 14 -5.80 11.79 9.52
C ILE A 14 -5.19 12.03 10.91
N GLN A 15 -5.88 11.63 11.98
CA GLN A 15 -5.35 11.73 13.35
C GLN A 15 -4.04 10.96 13.49
N LEU A 16 -3.98 9.72 13.01
CA LEU A 16 -2.77 8.89 13.01
C LEU A 16 -1.61 9.59 12.30
N SER A 17 -1.84 10.22 11.14
CA SER A 17 -0.81 10.96 10.41
C SER A 17 -0.25 12.13 11.22
N LEU A 18 -1.12 12.89 11.89
CA LEU A 18 -0.72 14.01 12.76
C LEU A 18 0.06 13.55 13.99
N GLU A 19 -0.40 12.47 14.63
CA GLU A 19 0.29 11.87 15.80
C GLU A 19 1.68 11.38 15.41
N ASN A 20 1.83 10.78 14.22
CA ASN A 20 3.12 10.30 13.74
C ASN A 20 4.13 11.43 13.55
N VAL A 21 3.73 12.52 12.89
CA VAL A 21 4.58 13.72 12.74
C VAL A 21 4.97 14.29 14.10
N ARG A 22 4.00 14.48 14.99
CA ARG A 22 4.24 15.07 16.33
C ARG A 22 5.16 14.21 17.18
N SER A 23 5.14 12.90 16.99
CA SER A 23 6.05 11.97 17.68
C SER A 23 7.47 11.95 17.12
N GLY A 24 7.71 12.52 15.93
CA GLY A 24 8.99 12.49 15.24
C GLY A 24 9.42 11.13 14.70
N ARG A 25 8.50 10.13 14.69
CA ARG A 25 8.81 8.74 14.29
C ARG A 25 8.75 8.48 12.80
N GLY A 26 8.07 9.31 12.03
CA GLY A 26 7.94 9.10 10.59
C GLY A 26 7.17 10.19 9.88
N GLY A 27 6.95 10.01 8.58
CA GLY A 27 6.24 10.94 7.71
C GLY A 27 4.76 11.11 8.02
N PRO A 28 4.07 12.12 7.41
CA PRO A 28 2.71 12.53 7.73
C PRO A 28 1.66 11.61 7.10
N PHE A 29 1.78 10.30 7.30
CA PHE A 29 0.91 9.32 6.67
C PHE A 29 0.33 8.36 7.70
N GLY A 30 -0.99 8.18 7.65
CA GLY A 30 -1.74 7.28 8.50
C GLY A 30 -2.80 6.53 7.68
N CYS A 31 -3.05 5.28 8.04
CA CYS A 31 -3.96 4.38 7.34
C CYS A 31 -4.82 3.59 8.31
N VAL A 32 -6.08 3.39 7.94
CA VAL A 32 -7.04 2.53 8.64
C VAL A 32 -7.65 1.56 7.64
N ILE A 33 -7.74 0.29 8.02
CA ILE A 33 -8.54 -0.71 7.28
C ILE A 33 -9.72 -1.10 8.15
N ALA A 34 -10.93 -1.02 7.57
CA ALA A 34 -12.17 -1.35 8.25
C ALA A 34 -13.02 -2.35 7.44
N ARG A 35 -13.77 -3.18 8.16
CA ARG A 35 -14.75 -4.13 7.62
C ARG A 35 -16.00 -4.13 8.51
N GLU A 36 -17.19 -4.08 7.90
CA GLU A 36 -18.47 -4.17 8.63
C GLU A 36 -18.60 -3.18 9.79
N GLY A 37 -18.14 -1.94 9.58
CA GLY A 37 -18.21 -0.88 10.59
C GLY A 37 -17.16 -0.96 11.71
N SER A 38 -16.23 -1.92 11.66
CA SER A 38 -15.19 -2.11 12.66
C SER A 38 -13.79 -1.93 12.07
N VAL A 39 -12.88 -1.32 12.85
CA VAL A 39 -11.46 -1.21 12.49
C VAL A 39 -10.79 -2.58 12.61
N ILE A 40 -10.14 -3.02 11.53
CA ILE A 40 -9.34 -4.25 11.49
C ILE A 40 -7.87 -3.95 11.76
N ALA A 41 -7.33 -2.90 11.13
CA ALA A 41 -5.94 -2.51 11.27
C ALA A 41 -5.78 -0.99 11.21
N GLU A 42 -4.80 -0.46 11.92
CA GLU A 42 -4.37 0.94 11.87
C GLU A 42 -2.85 0.99 11.76
N SER A 43 -2.33 1.87 10.95
CA SER A 43 -0.88 2.04 10.84
C SER A 43 -0.47 3.46 10.47
N VAL A 44 0.81 3.74 10.65
CA VAL A 44 1.47 5.00 10.29
C VAL A 44 2.73 4.70 9.50
N ASN A 45 3.26 5.69 8.78
CA ASN A 45 4.55 5.57 8.11
C ASN A 45 5.68 5.32 9.12
N GLN A 46 6.49 4.29 8.88
CA GLN A 46 7.61 3.88 9.74
C GLN A 46 8.94 3.77 8.98
N VAL A 47 9.04 4.33 7.78
CA VAL A 47 10.23 4.22 6.91
C VAL A 47 11.52 4.54 7.67
N THR A 48 11.57 5.69 8.34
CA THR A 48 12.77 6.13 9.06
C THR A 48 12.96 5.41 10.39
N ALA A 49 11.87 5.02 11.05
CA ALA A 49 11.94 4.33 12.34
C ALA A 49 12.44 2.88 12.21
N THR A 50 12.20 2.24 11.08
CA THR A 50 12.55 0.82 10.84
C THR A 50 13.64 0.62 9.80
N ASN A 51 14.11 1.70 9.13
CA ASN A 51 15.02 1.64 7.97
C ASN A 51 14.45 0.74 6.85
N ASP A 52 13.13 0.78 6.65
CA ASP A 52 12.42 0.02 5.62
C ASP A 52 11.70 0.99 4.68
N PRO A 53 12.19 1.18 3.43
CA PRO A 53 11.56 2.08 2.48
C PRO A 53 10.15 1.65 2.06
N THR A 54 9.76 0.42 2.35
CA THR A 54 8.42 -0.10 2.06
C THR A 54 7.43 0.06 3.22
N ALA A 55 7.88 0.52 4.38
CA ALA A 55 7.06 0.69 5.58
C ALA A 55 6.13 1.90 5.52
N HIS A 56 5.38 2.03 4.41
CA HIS A 56 4.29 2.98 4.27
C HIS A 56 3.07 2.56 5.09
N ALA A 57 2.27 3.52 5.53
CA ALA A 57 1.11 3.27 6.38
C ALA A 57 0.14 2.25 5.78
N GLU A 58 -0.13 2.34 4.47
CA GLU A 58 -1.04 1.46 3.76
C GLU A 58 -0.51 0.02 3.70
N VAL A 59 0.79 -0.15 3.37
CA VAL A 59 1.44 -1.48 3.28
C VAL A 59 1.42 -2.15 4.65
N LEU A 60 1.75 -1.43 5.71
CA LEU A 60 1.73 -1.97 7.08
C LEU A 60 0.31 -2.33 7.54
N ALA A 61 -0.69 -1.47 7.25
CA ALA A 61 -2.08 -1.75 7.56
C ALA A 61 -2.61 -2.99 6.80
N ILE A 62 -2.25 -3.16 5.52
CA ILE A 62 -2.60 -4.36 4.74
C ILE A 62 -1.99 -5.61 5.36
N ARG A 63 -0.69 -5.59 5.71
CA ARG A 63 -0.02 -6.72 6.36
C ARG A 63 -0.70 -7.10 7.67
N GLU A 64 -0.98 -6.13 8.52
CA GLU A 64 -1.66 -6.35 9.80
C GLU A 64 -3.07 -6.90 9.60
N ALA A 65 -3.86 -6.33 8.68
CA ALA A 65 -5.22 -6.80 8.38
C ALA A 65 -5.22 -8.24 7.88
N CYS A 66 -4.31 -8.59 6.97
CA CYS A 66 -4.16 -9.95 6.45
C CYS A 66 -3.81 -10.94 7.56
N GLN A 67 -2.90 -10.58 8.46
CA GLN A 67 -2.54 -11.41 9.62
C GLN A 67 -3.72 -11.62 10.57
N LYS A 68 -4.43 -10.55 10.93
CA LYS A 68 -5.59 -10.62 11.83
C LYS A 68 -6.75 -11.44 11.25
N LEU A 69 -6.96 -11.35 9.96
CA LEU A 69 -8.04 -12.07 9.28
C LEU A 69 -7.64 -13.48 8.80
N GLY A 70 -6.35 -13.84 8.88
CA GLY A 70 -5.83 -15.11 8.40
C GLY A 70 -6.02 -15.30 6.88
N CYS A 71 -6.05 -14.21 6.11
CA CYS A 71 -6.36 -14.23 4.68
C CYS A 71 -5.52 -13.18 3.94
N PHE A 72 -5.02 -13.51 2.75
CA PHE A 72 -4.29 -12.56 1.90
C PHE A 72 -5.20 -11.69 1.02
N GLU A 73 -6.51 -11.93 1.02
CA GLU A 73 -7.51 -11.13 0.31
C GLU A 73 -8.39 -10.33 1.29
N LEU A 74 -8.55 -9.04 1.02
CA LEU A 74 -9.31 -8.10 1.84
C LEU A 74 -10.56 -7.58 1.09
N ARG A 75 -11.25 -8.47 0.34
CA ARG A 75 -12.35 -8.13 -0.60
C ARG A 75 -13.49 -7.34 0.02
N ASP A 76 -13.77 -7.56 1.32
CA ASP A 76 -14.85 -6.89 2.05
C ASP A 76 -14.35 -5.71 2.89
N CYS A 77 -13.05 -5.37 2.78
CA CYS A 77 -12.43 -4.31 3.54
C CYS A 77 -12.36 -3.01 2.75
N TYR A 78 -12.48 -1.90 3.49
CA TYR A 78 -12.29 -0.54 3.01
C TYR A 78 -11.00 0.01 3.60
N LEU A 79 -10.21 0.70 2.78
CA LEU A 79 -8.98 1.37 3.21
C LEU A 79 -9.21 2.89 3.24
N TYR A 80 -8.77 3.51 4.32
CA TYR A 80 -8.79 4.96 4.53
C TYR A 80 -7.35 5.42 4.76
N THR A 81 -6.85 6.28 3.92
CA THR A 81 -5.49 6.82 4.02
C THR A 81 -5.49 8.33 4.03
N SER A 82 -4.63 8.94 4.84
CA SER A 82 -4.53 10.39 4.96
C SER A 82 -4.11 11.10 3.67
N CYS A 83 -3.47 10.39 2.76
CA CYS A 83 -3.02 10.88 1.46
C CYS A 83 -3.33 9.88 0.36
N GLU A 84 -3.42 10.35 -0.89
CA GLU A 84 -3.52 9.53 -2.10
C GLU A 84 -2.36 8.51 -2.13
N PRO A 85 -2.65 7.20 -2.34
CA PRO A 85 -1.63 6.16 -2.32
C PRO A 85 -0.58 6.33 -3.43
N CYS A 86 0.69 6.19 -3.08
CA CYS A 86 1.78 6.14 -4.05
C CYS A 86 1.72 4.86 -4.92
N PRO A 87 2.51 4.74 -6.00
CA PRO A 87 2.49 3.56 -6.88
C PRO A 87 2.72 2.24 -6.18
N MET A 88 3.62 2.19 -5.18
CA MET A 88 3.88 0.98 -4.38
C MET A 88 2.64 0.58 -3.58
N CYS A 89 2.03 1.54 -2.85
CA CYS A 89 0.84 1.29 -2.04
C CYS A 89 -0.36 0.93 -2.91
N LEU A 90 -0.52 1.58 -4.07
CA LEU A 90 -1.55 1.25 -5.04
C LEU A 90 -1.42 -0.20 -5.53
N GLY A 91 -0.20 -0.64 -5.85
CA GLY A 91 0.08 -2.04 -6.20
C GLY A 91 -0.33 -2.99 -5.07
N ALA A 92 0.04 -2.69 -3.82
CA ALA A 92 -0.33 -3.50 -2.66
C ALA A 92 -1.85 -3.56 -2.43
N ILE A 93 -2.57 -2.46 -2.65
CA ILE A 93 -4.03 -2.38 -2.58
C ILE A 93 -4.70 -3.32 -3.58
N TYR A 94 -4.21 -3.35 -4.83
CA TYR A 94 -4.71 -4.26 -5.86
C TYR A 94 -4.40 -5.73 -5.53
N TRP A 95 -3.19 -6.04 -5.07
CA TRP A 95 -2.84 -7.40 -4.65
C TRP A 95 -3.68 -7.89 -3.47
N ALA A 96 -3.97 -7.01 -2.51
CA ALA A 96 -4.86 -7.32 -1.39
C ALA A 96 -6.35 -7.37 -1.78
N ARG A 97 -6.73 -7.00 -3.01
CA ARG A 97 -8.09 -6.99 -3.52
C ARG A 97 -9.07 -6.21 -2.63
N LEU A 98 -8.63 -5.05 -2.12
CA LEU A 98 -9.47 -4.19 -1.29
C LEU A 98 -10.73 -3.72 -2.06
N LYS A 99 -11.85 -3.63 -1.36
CA LYS A 99 -13.14 -3.27 -1.97
C LYS A 99 -13.19 -1.84 -2.45
N LYS A 100 -12.61 -0.90 -1.69
CA LYS A 100 -12.55 0.53 -2.02
C LYS A 100 -11.51 1.25 -1.16
N VAL A 101 -10.96 2.31 -1.71
CA VAL A 101 -10.05 3.24 -1.03
C VAL A 101 -10.70 4.61 -0.91
N TYR A 102 -10.55 5.22 0.27
CA TYR A 102 -10.83 6.62 0.54
C TYR A 102 -9.53 7.30 0.93
N PHE A 103 -9.27 8.47 0.39
CA PHE A 103 -8.05 9.22 0.71
C PHE A 103 -8.38 10.69 1.00
N GLY A 104 -7.49 11.35 1.74
CA GLY A 104 -7.62 12.74 2.17
C GLY A 104 -6.96 13.73 1.21
N SER A 105 -5.66 14.00 1.41
CA SER A 105 -4.88 14.90 0.55
C SER A 105 -4.49 14.24 -0.77
N LEU A 106 -4.16 15.07 -1.75
CA LEU A 106 -3.73 14.62 -3.08
C LEU A 106 -2.22 14.31 -3.09
N ALA A 107 -1.77 13.53 -4.07
CA ALA A 107 -0.34 13.31 -4.34
C ALA A 107 0.41 14.64 -4.56
N SER A 108 -0.23 15.63 -5.21
CA SER A 108 0.34 16.97 -5.39
C SER A 108 0.56 17.75 -4.07
N ASP A 109 -0.20 17.44 -3.02
CA ASP A 109 0.00 18.05 -1.70
C ASP A 109 1.18 17.39 -0.99
N ALA A 110 1.33 16.08 -1.12
CA ALA A 110 2.50 15.34 -0.65
C ALA A 110 3.78 15.81 -1.35
N ALA A 111 3.75 16.02 -2.66
CA ALA A 111 4.89 16.53 -3.43
C ALA A 111 5.37 17.90 -2.92
N LYS A 112 4.45 18.82 -2.61
CA LYS A 112 4.80 20.14 -2.00
C LYS A 112 5.49 20.00 -0.64
N ALA A 113 5.21 18.92 0.08
CA ALA A 113 5.84 18.61 1.37
C ALA A 113 7.14 17.81 1.24
N GLY A 114 7.61 17.55 0.01
CA GLY A 114 8.86 16.82 -0.26
C GLY A 114 8.69 15.30 -0.50
N PHE A 115 7.45 14.82 -0.62
CA PHE A 115 7.13 13.42 -0.91
C PHE A 115 6.57 13.27 -2.35
N ASP A 116 7.44 13.56 -3.35
CA ASP A 116 7.05 13.51 -4.76
C ASP A 116 7.28 12.11 -5.34
N ASP A 117 6.21 11.45 -5.71
CA ASP A 117 6.20 10.13 -6.35
C ASP A 117 5.89 10.18 -7.86
N SER A 118 5.76 11.38 -8.44
CA SER A 118 5.44 11.59 -9.85
C SER A 118 6.45 10.94 -10.79
N ALA A 119 7.74 10.96 -10.42
CA ALA A 119 8.82 10.31 -11.15
C ALA A 119 8.59 8.80 -11.27
N ILE A 120 8.07 8.13 -10.22
CA ILE A 120 7.81 6.69 -10.25
C ILE A 120 6.70 6.36 -11.27
N TYR A 121 5.64 7.16 -11.33
CA TYR A 121 4.58 6.99 -12.34
C TYR A 121 5.13 7.13 -13.77
N ALA A 122 6.00 8.12 -14.01
CA ALA A 122 6.64 8.31 -15.30
C ALA A 122 7.55 7.12 -15.66
N GLU A 123 8.34 6.64 -14.72
CA GLU A 123 9.27 5.52 -14.88
C GLU A 123 8.55 4.20 -15.17
N ILE A 124 7.42 3.92 -14.51
CA ILE A 124 6.62 2.71 -14.77
C ILE A 124 6.16 2.64 -16.22
N ALA A 125 5.86 3.77 -16.85
CA ALA A 125 5.42 3.85 -18.25
C ALA A 125 6.57 3.71 -19.26
N GLN A 126 7.83 3.81 -18.84
CA GLN A 126 8.99 3.72 -19.74
C GLN A 126 9.36 2.25 -20.06
N PRO A 127 9.91 1.99 -21.26
CA PRO A 127 10.57 0.71 -21.54
C PRO A 127 11.69 0.43 -20.53
N HIS A 128 11.87 -0.84 -20.17
CA HIS A 128 12.78 -1.27 -19.11
C HIS A 128 14.20 -0.70 -19.20
N ALA A 129 14.77 -0.66 -20.41
CA ALA A 129 16.14 -0.16 -20.63
C ALA A 129 16.29 1.38 -20.58
N GLN A 130 15.17 2.11 -20.59
CA GLN A 130 15.14 3.58 -20.60
C GLN A 130 14.85 4.18 -19.23
N ARG A 131 14.59 3.32 -18.22
CA ARG A 131 14.34 3.76 -16.84
C ARG A 131 15.61 4.25 -16.18
N GLU A 132 15.49 5.18 -15.24
CA GLU A 132 16.59 5.64 -14.39
C GLU A 132 17.27 4.46 -13.66
N ILE A 133 16.47 3.48 -13.24
CA ILE A 133 16.96 2.18 -12.77
C ILE A 133 16.70 1.16 -13.87
N PRO A 134 17.69 0.88 -14.75
CA PRO A 134 17.50 -0.01 -15.88
C PRO A 134 17.21 -1.45 -15.42
N MET A 135 16.24 -2.09 -16.06
CA MET A 135 15.90 -3.49 -15.81
C MET A 135 16.41 -4.34 -16.99
N ILE A 136 17.34 -5.24 -16.71
CA ILE A 136 17.98 -6.09 -17.70
C ILE A 136 17.56 -7.55 -17.46
N GLN A 137 16.95 -8.17 -18.48
CA GLN A 137 16.56 -9.57 -18.41
C GLN A 137 17.78 -10.48 -18.61
N ILE A 138 18.01 -11.39 -17.67
CA ILE A 138 19.01 -12.45 -17.76
C ILE A 138 18.40 -13.78 -17.31
N MET A 139 18.91 -14.90 -17.81
CA MET A 139 18.54 -16.26 -17.39
C MET A 139 17.03 -16.54 -17.41
N ARG A 140 16.35 -16.08 -18.47
CA ARG A 140 14.89 -16.20 -18.59
C ARG A 140 14.43 -17.65 -18.57
N ASP A 141 15.12 -18.53 -19.30
CA ASP A 141 14.68 -19.92 -19.47
C ASP A 141 14.82 -20.71 -18.17
N GLU A 142 15.91 -20.50 -17.44
CA GLU A 142 16.10 -21.07 -16.11
C GLU A 142 15.07 -20.55 -15.10
N ALA A 143 14.72 -19.27 -15.17
CA ALA A 143 13.69 -18.68 -14.30
C ALA A 143 12.29 -19.22 -14.60
N LEU A 144 11.99 -19.62 -15.83
CA LEU A 144 10.70 -20.20 -16.21
C LEU A 144 10.42 -21.56 -15.57
N VAL A 145 11.47 -22.32 -15.20
CA VAL A 145 11.33 -23.63 -14.56
C VAL A 145 10.48 -23.54 -13.30
N ALA A 146 10.65 -22.48 -12.48
CA ALA A 146 9.86 -22.29 -11.26
C ALA A 146 8.37 -22.12 -11.55
N PHE A 147 7.99 -21.45 -12.64
CA PHE A 147 6.59 -21.32 -13.05
C PHE A 147 6.01 -22.64 -13.56
N GLN A 148 6.80 -23.43 -14.31
CA GLN A 148 6.39 -24.75 -14.78
C GLN A 148 6.15 -25.70 -13.60
N GLU A 149 7.04 -25.71 -12.61
CA GLU A 149 6.85 -26.50 -11.39
C GLU A 149 5.62 -26.03 -10.58
N TRP A 150 5.42 -24.72 -10.46
CA TRP A 150 4.23 -24.16 -9.83
C TRP A 150 2.95 -24.60 -10.55
N GLU A 151 2.92 -24.52 -11.88
CA GLU A 151 1.78 -24.97 -12.68
C GLU A 151 1.45 -26.46 -12.49
N ALA A 152 2.47 -27.27 -12.31
CA ALA A 152 2.33 -28.73 -12.10
C ALA A 152 1.94 -29.09 -10.66
N GLN A 153 2.07 -28.18 -9.67
CA GLN A 153 1.78 -28.51 -8.28
C GLN A 153 0.29 -28.76 -8.02
N PRO A 154 -0.10 -29.95 -7.51
CA PRO A 154 -1.44 -30.19 -7.03
C PRO A 154 -1.71 -29.36 -5.76
N GLY A 155 -2.87 -28.68 -5.70
CA GLY A 155 -3.26 -27.90 -4.53
C GLY A 155 -2.61 -26.51 -4.40
N LYS A 156 -1.95 -25.99 -5.46
CA LYS A 156 -1.49 -24.61 -5.48
C LYS A 156 -2.61 -23.62 -5.22
N ILE A 157 -2.31 -22.59 -4.46
CA ILE A 157 -3.25 -21.51 -4.16
C ILE A 157 -2.84 -20.30 -5.01
N PRO A 158 -3.57 -19.94 -6.06
CA PRO A 158 -3.34 -18.72 -6.82
C PRO A 158 -3.71 -17.49 -5.97
N TYR A 159 -2.95 -16.42 -6.09
CA TYR A 159 -3.17 -15.16 -5.37
C TYR A 159 -3.04 -13.93 -6.27
#